data_91c9dd03e76e69ab35395010d3f998c1
#
_entry.id   91c9dd03e76e69ab35395010d3f998c1
#
_cell.length_a   1.000
_cell.length_b   1.000
_cell.length_c   1.000
_cell.angle_alpha   90.00
_cell.angle_beta   90.00
_cell.angle_gamma   90.00
#
_symmetry.space_group_name_H-M   'P 1'
#
loop_
_entity.id
_entity.type
_entity.pdbx_description
1 polymer ?
#
loop_
_entity_poly.entity_id
_entity_poly.type
_entity_poly.pdbx_seq_one_letter_code
_entity_poly.pdbx_strand_id
1 'polypeptide(L)'
;MELIHHLADFFIHLDTHIASISAHYGAWTYLIIFVIIFCETGLVVTPFLPGDSLLFVLGALAALGDLQLAALIVLLSLAAIGGNMLNYTIGLFLSSRVLNKEILPFIKQAYIERTHEFFEKYGAKTIIITRFVPIIRTFAPFMAGVGRMPYGKFTLYNIIGGTGWVLVGTLSGFFFGNLPFVRKNFSLVILAIVFISLIPAILEYVKHKKIASSRECPS
;
A
#
# COMPACT_ATOMS: atom_id res chain seq x y z
N MET A 1 3.81 28.77 -4.26
CA MET A 1 3.00 28.80 -3.01
C MET A 1 1.57 28.34 -3.26
N GLU A 2 0.95 28.66 -4.39
CA GLU A 2 -0.44 28.25 -4.72
C GLU A 2 -0.65 26.73 -4.77
N LEU A 3 0.29 25.95 -5.31
CA LEU A 3 0.17 24.50 -5.37
C LEU A 3 0.12 23.85 -3.99
N ILE A 4 0.90 24.38 -3.03
CA ILE A 4 0.91 23.89 -1.64
C ILE A 4 -0.40 24.26 -0.94
N HIS A 5 -0.95 25.46 -1.20
CA HIS A 5 -2.25 25.86 -0.71
C HIS A 5 -3.38 25.01 -1.27
N HIS A 6 -3.38 24.74 -2.59
CA HIS A 6 -4.37 23.86 -3.21
C HIS A 6 -4.28 22.41 -2.72
N LEU A 7 -3.08 21.89 -2.51
CA LEU A 7 -2.89 20.57 -1.92
C LEU A 7 -3.36 20.54 -0.46
N ALA A 8 -3.00 21.56 0.34
CA ALA A 8 -3.44 21.65 1.73
C ALA A 8 -4.97 21.78 1.83
N ASP A 9 -5.58 22.60 0.98
CA ASP A 9 -7.03 22.79 0.95
C ASP A 9 -7.75 21.51 0.50
N PHE A 10 -7.22 20.81 -0.49
CA PHE A 10 -7.72 19.50 -0.91
C PHE A 10 -7.67 18.47 0.23
N PHE A 11 -6.58 18.45 1.03
CA PHE A 11 -6.45 17.52 2.15
C PHE A 11 -7.30 17.94 3.37
N ILE A 12 -7.48 19.24 3.61
CA ILE A 12 -8.31 19.74 4.73
C ILE A 12 -9.80 19.52 4.47
N HIS A 13 -10.23 19.59 3.22
CA HIS A 13 -11.62 19.40 2.81
C HIS A 13 -11.83 18.06 2.07
N LEU A 14 -11.01 17.07 2.37
CA LEU A 14 -11.05 15.74 1.73
C LEU A 14 -12.42 15.06 1.94
N ASP A 15 -13.03 15.27 3.11
CA ASP A 15 -14.36 14.80 3.47
C ASP A 15 -15.44 15.36 2.53
N THR A 16 -15.45 16.67 2.31
CA THR A 16 -16.42 17.32 1.43
C THR A 16 -16.16 17.01 -0.04
N HIS A 17 -14.89 16.89 -0.44
CA HIS A 17 -14.53 16.50 -1.80
C HIS A 17 -14.89 15.04 -2.09
N ILE A 18 -14.63 14.11 -1.18
CA ILE A 18 -15.00 12.71 -1.36
C ILE A 18 -16.51 12.52 -1.29
N ALA A 19 -17.20 13.20 -0.37
CA ALA A 19 -18.67 13.17 -0.31
C ALA A 19 -19.30 13.73 -1.60
N SER A 20 -18.80 14.84 -2.13
CA SER A 20 -19.24 15.42 -3.39
C SER A 20 -18.89 14.54 -4.60
N ILE A 21 -17.71 13.93 -4.61
CA ILE A 21 -17.28 12.95 -5.63
C ILE A 21 -18.16 11.71 -5.56
N SER A 22 -18.42 11.18 -4.36
CA SER A 22 -19.29 10.01 -4.17
C SER A 22 -20.73 10.28 -4.64
N ALA A 23 -21.27 11.48 -4.36
CA ALA A 23 -22.60 11.87 -4.79
C ALA A 23 -22.71 12.11 -6.31
N HIS A 24 -21.65 12.65 -6.95
CA HIS A 24 -21.65 12.96 -8.38
C HIS A 24 -21.14 11.81 -9.26
N TYR A 25 -20.17 11.04 -8.78
CA TYR A 25 -19.47 10.01 -9.56
C TYR A 25 -19.84 8.57 -9.19
N GLY A 26 -20.59 8.33 -8.09
CA GLY A 26 -21.10 7.01 -7.71
C GLY A 26 -20.11 5.84 -7.94
N ALA A 27 -20.33 5.07 -9.01
CA ALA A 27 -19.50 3.93 -9.37
C ALA A 27 -18.04 4.29 -9.74
N TRP A 28 -17.77 5.51 -10.25
CA TRP A 28 -16.42 5.96 -10.61
C TRP A 28 -15.50 6.11 -9.40
N THR A 29 -16.04 6.47 -8.23
CA THR A 29 -15.27 6.54 -6.98
C THR A 29 -14.67 5.17 -6.65
N TYR A 30 -15.47 4.11 -6.76
CA TYR A 30 -15.01 2.75 -6.54
C TYR A 30 -13.95 2.32 -7.56
N LEU A 31 -14.10 2.71 -8.83
CA LEU A 31 -13.11 2.41 -9.87
C LEU A 31 -11.77 3.12 -9.60
N ILE A 32 -11.79 4.39 -9.21
CA ILE A 32 -10.57 5.15 -8.89
C ILE A 32 -9.84 4.49 -7.71
N ILE A 33 -10.57 4.16 -6.64
CA ILE A 33 -10.03 3.49 -5.46
C ILE A 33 -9.43 2.14 -5.83
N PHE A 34 -10.14 1.36 -6.67
CA PHE A 34 -9.64 0.08 -7.19
C PHE A 34 -8.30 0.25 -7.90
N VAL A 35 -8.22 1.20 -8.85
CA VAL A 35 -7.01 1.45 -9.63
C VAL A 35 -5.84 1.88 -8.73
N ILE A 36 -6.09 2.74 -7.75
CA ILE A 36 -5.05 3.20 -6.80
C ILE A 36 -4.48 2.01 -6.05
N ILE A 37 -5.31 1.17 -5.41
CA ILE A 37 -4.84 0.01 -4.64
C ILE A 37 -4.21 -1.05 -5.55
N PHE A 38 -4.77 -1.26 -6.74
CA PHE A 38 -4.21 -2.18 -7.73
C PHE A 38 -2.81 -1.75 -8.17
N CYS A 39 -2.62 -0.47 -8.49
CA CYS A 39 -1.31 0.06 -8.88
C CYS A 39 -0.31 0.03 -7.71
N GLU A 40 -0.74 0.39 -6.50
CA GLU A 40 0.11 0.35 -5.32
C GLU A 40 0.64 -1.06 -5.03
N THR A 41 -0.21 -2.08 -5.12
CA THR A 41 0.17 -3.46 -4.84
C THR A 41 0.83 -4.16 -6.03
N GLY A 42 0.52 -3.72 -7.25
CA GLY A 42 0.99 -4.34 -8.49
C GLY A 42 2.34 -3.81 -8.99
N LEU A 43 2.65 -2.55 -8.69
CA LEU A 43 3.88 -1.92 -9.15
C LEU A 43 4.96 -1.97 -8.08
N VAL A 44 6.08 -2.62 -8.38
CA VAL A 44 7.25 -2.74 -7.47
C VAL A 44 7.88 -1.38 -7.16
N VAL A 45 7.63 -0.37 -8.00
CA VAL A 45 8.31 0.94 -7.99
C VAL A 45 7.67 1.94 -7.03
N THR A 46 6.46 1.69 -6.55
CA THR A 46 5.67 2.66 -5.75
C THR A 46 5.43 2.24 -4.29
N PRO A 47 6.48 1.93 -3.48
CA PRO A 47 6.29 1.55 -2.08
C PRO A 47 5.84 2.72 -1.19
N PHE A 48 5.66 3.91 -1.76
CA PHE A 48 5.40 5.16 -1.02
C PHE A 48 3.93 5.60 -1.04
N LEU A 49 3.03 4.90 -1.76
CA LEU A 49 1.62 5.24 -1.67
C LEU A 49 1.05 4.81 -0.30
N PRO A 50 0.27 5.68 0.36
CA PRO A 50 -0.24 5.43 1.71
C PRO A 50 -1.48 4.51 1.71
N GLY A 51 -1.33 3.26 1.20
CA GLY A 51 -2.45 2.32 1.08
C GLY A 51 -3.08 1.94 2.41
N ASP A 52 -2.26 1.80 3.47
CA ASP A 52 -2.77 1.49 4.81
C ASP A 52 -3.69 2.61 5.33
N SER A 53 -3.26 3.86 5.13
CA SER A 53 -4.07 5.04 5.48
C SER A 53 -5.31 5.14 4.63
N LEU A 54 -5.19 4.83 3.33
CA LEU A 54 -6.32 4.85 2.42
C LEU A 54 -7.40 3.84 2.83
N LEU A 55 -7.02 2.60 3.18
CA LEU A 55 -7.96 1.59 3.69
C LEU A 55 -8.67 2.09 4.95
N PHE A 56 -7.94 2.71 5.87
CA PHE A 56 -8.50 3.24 7.09
C PHE A 56 -9.48 4.38 6.82
N VAL A 57 -9.10 5.35 5.99
CA VAL A 57 -9.96 6.49 5.61
C VAL A 57 -11.23 6.01 4.92
N LEU A 58 -11.12 5.06 3.98
CA LEU A 58 -12.28 4.48 3.29
C LEU A 58 -13.22 3.75 4.25
N GLY A 59 -12.67 3.04 5.23
CA GLY A 59 -13.43 2.42 6.31
C GLY A 59 -14.17 3.45 7.16
N ALA A 60 -13.51 4.56 7.51
CA ALA A 60 -14.11 5.64 8.28
C ALA A 60 -15.22 6.37 7.49
N LEU A 61 -15.04 6.58 6.17
CA LEU A 61 -16.09 7.11 5.28
C LEU A 61 -17.29 6.17 5.17
N ALA A 62 -17.04 4.87 5.13
CA ALA A 62 -18.13 3.87 5.16
C ALA A 62 -18.91 3.93 6.48
N ALA A 63 -18.27 4.29 7.61
CA ALA A 63 -18.95 4.50 8.89
C ALA A 63 -19.84 5.75 8.92
N LEU A 64 -19.53 6.75 8.09
CA LEU A 64 -20.35 7.96 7.91
C LEU A 64 -21.55 7.71 6.98
N GLY A 65 -21.55 6.61 6.22
CA GLY A 65 -22.61 6.23 5.29
C GLY A 65 -22.37 6.66 3.85
N ASP A 66 -21.22 7.30 3.55
CA ASP A 66 -20.88 7.76 2.21
C ASP A 66 -20.52 6.61 1.25
N LEU A 67 -20.03 5.48 1.78
CA LEU A 67 -19.59 4.32 1.02
C LEU A 67 -20.17 3.02 1.59
N GLN A 68 -20.43 2.06 0.74
CA GLN A 68 -20.89 0.73 1.13
C GLN A 68 -19.71 -0.14 1.60
N LEU A 69 -19.64 -0.44 2.90
CA LEU A 69 -18.56 -1.21 3.51
C LEU A 69 -18.31 -2.58 2.83
N ALA A 70 -19.39 -3.33 2.55
CA ALA A 70 -19.26 -4.65 1.92
C ALA A 70 -18.70 -4.55 0.49
N ALA A 71 -19.17 -3.59 -0.30
CA ALA A 71 -18.67 -3.33 -1.65
C ALA A 71 -17.19 -2.93 -1.62
N LEU A 72 -16.80 -2.07 -0.67
CA LEU A 72 -15.40 -1.68 -0.47
C LEU A 72 -14.51 -2.88 -0.15
N ILE A 73 -14.89 -3.72 0.81
CA ILE A 73 -14.09 -4.88 1.21
C ILE A 73 -13.86 -5.81 0.03
N VAL A 74 -14.91 -6.12 -0.74
CA VAL A 74 -14.80 -6.99 -1.91
C VAL A 74 -13.91 -6.36 -2.98
N LEU A 75 -14.16 -5.12 -3.33
CA LEU A 75 -13.43 -4.40 -4.37
C LEU A 75 -11.95 -4.22 -4.04
N LEU A 76 -11.63 -3.79 -2.81
CA LEU A 76 -10.26 -3.59 -2.36
C LEU A 76 -9.51 -4.93 -2.25
N SER A 77 -10.19 -6.00 -1.84
CA SER A 77 -9.61 -7.34 -1.82
C SER A 77 -9.26 -7.81 -3.24
N LEU A 78 -10.15 -7.62 -4.21
CA LEU A 78 -9.88 -7.94 -5.61
C LEU A 78 -8.72 -7.11 -6.17
N ALA A 79 -8.66 -5.81 -5.88
CA ALA A 79 -7.57 -4.93 -6.29
C ALA A 79 -6.23 -5.39 -5.71
N ALA A 80 -6.18 -5.66 -4.40
CA ALA A 80 -4.97 -6.08 -3.70
C ALA A 80 -4.47 -7.46 -4.14
N ILE A 81 -5.38 -8.41 -4.39
CA ILE A 81 -5.05 -9.75 -4.88
C ILE A 81 -4.57 -9.67 -6.33
N GLY A 82 -5.31 -8.97 -7.18
CA GLY A 82 -4.97 -8.80 -8.61
C GLY A 82 -3.65 -8.05 -8.82
N GLY A 83 -3.42 -6.98 -8.06
CA GLY A 83 -2.15 -6.24 -8.08
C GLY A 83 -0.97 -7.13 -7.72
N ASN A 84 -1.07 -7.91 -6.64
CA ASN A 84 0.01 -8.85 -6.29
C ASN A 84 0.21 -9.97 -7.31
N MET A 85 -0.86 -10.44 -7.97
CA MET A 85 -0.73 -11.39 -9.08
C MET A 85 0.06 -10.79 -10.25
N LEU A 86 -0.21 -9.54 -10.59
CA LEU A 86 0.57 -8.80 -11.59
C LEU A 86 2.03 -8.70 -11.17
N ASN A 87 2.30 -8.30 -9.93
CA ASN A 87 3.63 -8.15 -9.35
C ASN A 87 4.42 -9.48 -9.38
N TYR A 88 3.78 -10.60 -8.97
CA TYR A 88 4.34 -11.94 -9.08
C TYR A 88 4.70 -12.30 -10.54
N THR A 89 3.81 -12.00 -11.48
CA THR A 89 4.02 -12.28 -12.90
C THR A 89 5.21 -11.48 -13.45
N ILE A 90 5.33 -10.21 -13.08
CA ILE A 90 6.49 -9.37 -13.42
C ILE A 90 7.79 -10.02 -12.87
N GLY A 91 7.78 -10.47 -11.61
CA GLY A 91 8.90 -11.19 -11.01
C GLY A 91 9.28 -12.46 -11.74
N LEU A 92 8.28 -13.23 -12.17
CA LEU A 92 8.49 -14.46 -12.94
C LEU A 92 9.15 -14.18 -14.30
N PHE A 93 8.70 -13.16 -15.02
CA PHE A 93 9.29 -12.75 -16.31
C PHE A 93 10.73 -12.21 -16.16
N LEU A 94 11.00 -11.52 -15.06
CA LEU A 94 12.31 -10.92 -14.80
C LEU A 94 13.26 -11.86 -14.05
N SER A 95 12.84 -13.09 -13.74
CA SER A 95 13.60 -14.01 -12.89
C SER A 95 15.02 -14.27 -13.40
N SER A 96 15.22 -14.46 -14.72
CA SER A 96 16.54 -14.70 -15.30
C SER A 96 17.49 -13.50 -15.12
N ARG A 97 16.99 -12.28 -15.30
CA ARG A 97 17.79 -11.06 -15.16
C ARG A 97 18.16 -10.79 -13.70
N VAL A 98 17.24 -11.04 -12.78
CA VAL A 98 17.49 -10.86 -11.34
C VAL A 98 18.47 -11.91 -10.83
N LEU A 99 18.33 -13.17 -11.25
CA LEU A 99 19.24 -14.26 -10.85
C LEU A 99 20.65 -14.08 -11.43
N ASN A 100 20.80 -13.53 -12.63
CA ASN A 100 22.09 -13.20 -13.25
C ASN A 100 22.74 -11.93 -12.67
N LYS A 101 22.19 -11.34 -11.59
CA LYS A 101 22.64 -10.10 -10.97
C LYS A 101 22.62 -8.87 -11.93
N GLU A 102 21.90 -8.94 -13.00
CA GLU A 102 21.51 -7.77 -13.80
C GLU A 102 20.50 -6.96 -13.00
N ILE A 103 21.01 -6.18 -12.03
CA ILE A 103 20.18 -5.42 -11.08
C ILE A 103 19.38 -4.39 -11.87
N LEU A 104 18.06 -4.48 -11.80
CA LEU A 104 17.19 -3.45 -12.35
C LEU A 104 17.46 -2.13 -11.61
N PRO A 105 17.66 -1.01 -12.31
CA PRO A 105 18.09 0.26 -11.71
C PRO A 105 17.13 0.79 -10.62
N PHE A 106 15.91 0.26 -10.57
CA PHE A 106 14.86 0.66 -9.61
C PHE A 106 14.78 -0.22 -8.36
N ILE A 107 15.49 -1.36 -8.31
CA ILE A 107 15.40 -2.33 -7.20
C ILE A 107 16.68 -2.31 -6.40
N LYS A 108 16.60 -1.84 -5.15
CA LYS A 108 17.74 -1.86 -4.24
C LYS A 108 18.02 -3.29 -3.78
N GLN A 109 19.27 -3.72 -3.88
CA GLN A 109 19.70 -5.06 -3.47
C GLN A 109 19.34 -5.37 -2.00
N ALA A 110 19.41 -4.39 -1.10
CA ALA A 110 19.01 -4.54 0.29
C ALA A 110 17.55 -5.00 0.49
N TYR A 111 16.65 -4.65 -0.42
CA TYR A 111 15.25 -5.11 -0.33
C TYR A 111 15.08 -6.54 -0.81
N ILE A 112 15.88 -6.94 -1.81
CA ILE A 112 15.93 -8.34 -2.27
C ILE A 112 16.45 -9.24 -1.15
N GLU A 113 17.56 -8.86 -0.52
CA GLU A 113 18.18 -9.60 0.59
C GLU A 113 17.22 -9.75 1.78
N ARG A 114 16.62 -8.64 2.24
CA ARG A 114 15.63 -8.70 3.32
C ARG A 114 14.44 -9.62 3.00
N THR A 115 13.94 -9.54 1.77
CA THR A 115 12.81 -10.37 1.37
C THR A 115 13.22 -11.84 1.30
N HIS A 116 14.44 -12.14 0.86
CA HIS A 116 14.99 -13.49 0.84
C HIS A 116 15.09 -14.07 2.25
N GLU A 117 15.60 -13.30 3.23
CA GLU A 117 15.65 -13.71 4.65
C GLU A 117 14.27 -14.06 5.19
N PHE A 118 13.22 -13.30 4.82
CA PHE A 118 11.85 -13.62 5.19
C PHE A 118 11.36 -14.93 4.57
N PHE A 119 11.69 -15.20 3.30
CA PHE A 119 11.33 -16.46 2.66
C PHE A 119 12.08 -17.66 3.25
N GLU A 120 13.35 -17.51 3.60
CA GLU A 120 14.11 -18.56 4.29
C GLU A 120 13.52 -18.87 5.67
N LYS A 121 13.16 -17.84 6.43
CA LYS A 121 12.65 -17.98 7.80
C LYS A 121 11.20 -18.48 7.86
N TYR A 122 10.33 -17.99 7.00
CA TYR A 122 8.87 -18.20 7.09
C TYR A 122 8.29 -18.98 5.91
N GLY A 123 9.08 -19.25 4.88
CA GLY A 123 8.62 -19.93 3.67
C GLY A 123 7.47 -19.21 2.99
N ALA A 124 6.48 -19.96 2.52
CA ALA A 124 5.33 -19.40 1.80
C ALA A 124 4.43 -18.46 2.66
N LYS A 125 4.47 -18.59 3.99
CA LYS A 125 3.75 -17.69 4.92
C LYS A 125 4.27 -16.26 4.85
N THR A 126 5.47 -16.04 4.31
CA THR A 126 6.05 -14.72 4.04
C THR A 126 5.06 -13.82 3.30
N ILE A 127 4.31 -14.34 2.33
CA ILE A 127 3.32 -13.58 1.56
C ILE A 127 2.24 -12.94 2.46
N ILE A 128 1.84 -13.60 3.55
CA ILE A 128 0.87 -13.04 4.50
C ILE A 128 1.56 -12.06 5.45
N ILE A 129 2.68 -12.47 6.05
CA ILE A 129 3.37 -11.69 7.10
C ILE A 129 3.87 -10.35 6.55
N THR A 130 4.45 -10.37 5.37
CA THR A 130 5.04 -9.18 4.74
C THR A 130 4.01 -8.12 4.38
N ARG A 131 2.73 -8.46 4.26
CA ARG A 131 1.67 -7.47 4.03
C ARG A 131 1.59 -6.38 5.10
N PHE A 132 1.99 -6.73 6.32
CA PHE A 132 2.02 -5.82 7.46
C PHE A 132 3.38 -5.11 7.64
N VAL A 133 4.34 -5.39 6.74
CA VAL A 133 5.68 -4.76 6.76
C VAL A 133 5.81 -3.89 5.50
N PRO A 134 5.75 -2.54 5.61
CA PRO A 134 5.56 -1.64 4.47
C PRO A 134 6.49 -1.96 3.31
N ILE A 135 7.74 -1.86 3.37
CA ILE A 135 8.65 -2.02 2.23
C ILE A 135 8.65 -3.44 1.66
N ILE A 136 8.62 -4.46 2.56
CA ILE A 136 8.76 -5.87 2.15
C ILE A 136 7.49 -6.35 1.43
N ARG A 137 6.32 -5.76 1.70
CA ARG A 137 5.05 -6.18 1.11
C ARG A 137 5.02 -6.08 -0.42
N THR A 138 5.67 -5.06 -0.99
CA THR A 138 5.74 -4.89 -2.45
C THR A 138 6.76 -5.82 -3.11
N PHE A 139 7.84 -6.14 -2.38
CA PHE A 139 8.88 -7.03 -2.88
C PHE A 139 8.57 -8.51 -2.70
N ALA A 140 7.78 -8.91 -1.71
CA ALA A 140 7.49 -10.32 -1.44
C ALA A 140 6.79 -11.03 -2.61
N PRO A 141 5.74 -10.49 -3.26
CA PRO A 141 5.14 -11.09 -4.44
C PRO A 141 6.12 -11.17 -5.63
N PHE A 142 6.91 -10.10 -5.84
CA PHE A 142 7.95 -10.07 -6.86
C PHE A 142 8.98 -11.19 -6.66
N MET A 143 9.52 -11.31 -5.45
CA MET A 143 10.49 -12.34 -5.12
C MET A 143 9.93 -13.75 -5.15
N ALA A 144 8.64 -13.93 -4.83
CA ALA A 144 7.94 -15.20 -5.04
C ALA A 144 7.92 -15.59 -6.53
N GLY A 145 7.71 -14.60 -7.42
CA GLY A 145 7.81 -14.79 -8.87
C GLY A 145 9.22 -15.10 -9.32
N VAL A 146 10.23 -14.35 -8.89
CA VAL A 146 11.64 -14.57 -9.19
C VAL A 146 12.09 -15.97 -8.74
N GLY A 147 11.69 -16.40 -7.55
CA GLY A 147 11.97 -17.72 -6.98
C GLY A 147 11.11 -18.85 -7.56
N ARG A 148 10.25 -18.54 -8.57
CA ARG A 148 9.35 -19.50 -9.23
C ARG A 148 8.50 -20.30 -8.23
N MET A 149 7.98 -19.62 -7.21
CA MET A 149 7.04 -20.25 -6.28
C MET A 149 5.84 -20.83 -7.03
N PRO A 150 5.35 -22.05 -6.71
CA PRO A 150 4.16 -22.60 -7.38
C PRO A 150 2.97 -21.64 -7.29
N TYR A 151 2.39 -21.32 -8.45
CA TYR A 151 1.33 -20.32 -8.57
C TYR A 151 0.13 -20.57 -7.63
N GLY A 152 -0.30 -21.83 -7.49
CA GLY A 152 -1.41 -22.18 -6.59
C GLY A 152 -1.11 -21.88 -5.13
N LYS A 153 0.13 -22.13 -4.66
CA LYS A 153 0.56 -21.77 -3.31
C LYS A 153 0.59 -20.26 -3.14
N PHE A 154 1.21 -19.53 -4.08
CA PHE A 154 1.22 -18.09 -4.05
C PHE A 154 -0.19 -17.50 -3.98
N THR A 155 -1.10 -17.94 -4.86
CA THR A 155 -2.48 -17.45 -4.94
C THR A 155 -3.23 -17.67 -3.63
N LEU A 156 -3.10 -18.85 -3.00
CA LEU A 156 -3.75 -19.14 -1.73
C LEU A 156 -3.30 -18.16 -0.62
N TYR A 157 -1.98 -18.02 -0.44
CA TYR A 157 -1.43 -17.09 0.57
C TYR A 157 -1.72 -15.62 0.23
N ASN A 158 -1.78 -15.27 -1.05
CA ASN A 158 -2.14 -13.93 -1.53
C ASN A 158 -3.60 -13.59 -1.23
N ILE A 159 -4.54 -14.54 -1.44
CA ILE A 159 -5.96 -14.35 -1.11
C ILE A 159 -6.11 -14.14 0.41
N ILE A 160 -5.57 -15.05 1.22
CA ILE A 160 -5.67 -14.95 2.68
C ILE A 160 -5.04 -13.65 3.20
N GLY A 161 -3.81 -13.34 2.78
CA GLY A 161 -3.11 -12.14 3.21
C GLY A 161 -3.75 -10.86 2.70
N GLY A 162 -4.20 -10.85 1.43
CA GLY A 162 -4.83 -9.70 0.80
C GLY A 162 -6.16 -9.33 1.45
N THR A 163 -7.02 -10.31 1.59
CA THR A 163 -8.33 -10.13 2.26
C THR A 163 -8.14 -9.76 3.73
N GLY A 164 -7.20 -10.43 4.43
CA GLY A 164 -6.91 -10.13 5.83
C GLY A 164 -6.41 -8.69 6.04
N TRP A 165 -5.50 -8.21 5.19
CA TRP A 165 -5.00 -6.84 5.24
C TRP A 165 -6.10 -5.81 4.98
N VAL A 166 -6.94 -6.03 3.96
CA VAL A 166 -8.08 -5.15 3.65
C VAL A 166 -9.08 -5.14 4.81
N LEU A 167 -9.42 -6.31 5.35
CA LEU A 167 -10.35 -6.40 6.50
C LEU A 167 -9.81 -5.64 7.71
N VAL A 168 -8.55 -5.86 8.10
CA VAL A 168 -7.95 -5.17 9.25
C VAL A 168 -7.95 -3.66 9.04
N GLY A 169 -7.47 -3.17 7.89
CA GLY A 169 -7.41 -1.74 7.61
C GLY A 169 -8.79 -1.09 7.54
N THR A 170 -9.71 -1.66 6.75
CA THR A 170 -11.03 -1.08 6.51
C THR A 170 -11.93 -1.18 7.75
N LEU A 171 -11.95 -2.32 8.45
CA LEU A 171 -12.76 -2.46 9.68
C LEU A 171 -12.22 -1.60 10.82
N SER A 172 -10.89 -1.49 10.96
CA SER A 172 -10.32 -0.55 11.93
C SER A 172 -10.81 0.86 11.65
N GLY A 173 -10.72 1.34 10.41
CA GLY A 173 -11.26 2.64 10.01
C GLY A 173 -12.75 2.78 10.29
N PHE A 174 -13.55 1.76 9.97
CA PHE A 174 -14.99 1.76 10.20
C PHE A 174 -15.35 1.86 11.69
N PHE A 175 -14.69 1.10 12.56
CA PHE A 175 -14.95 1.16 14.00
C PHE A 175 -14.51 2.50 14.59
N PHE A 176 -13.31 2.99 14.23
CA PHE A 176 -12.83 4.28 14.68
C PHE A 176 -13.66 5.44 14.15
N GLY A 177 -14.11 5.37 12.88
CA GLY A 177 -14.97 6.39 12.26
C GLY A 177 -16.32 6.55 12.95
N ASN A 178 -16.81 5.52 13.64
CA ASN A 178 -18.04 5.59 14.42
C ASN A 178 -17.89 6.27 15.79
N LEU A 179 -16.67 6.56 16.25
CA LEU A 179 -16.46 7.23 17.53
C LEU A 179 -16.94 8.69 17.47
N PRO A 180 -17.70 9.19 18.48
CA PRO A 180 -18.24 10.55 18.46
C PRO A 180 -17.16 11.64 18.34
N PHE A 181 -15.98 11.42 18.90
CA PHE A 181 -14.84 12.31 18.79
C PHE A 181 -14.31 12.39 17.36
N VAL A 182 -14.20 11.25 16.69
CA VAL A 182 -13.71 11.14 15.30
C VAL A 182 -14.71 11.80 14.36
N ARG A 183 -16.01 11.55 14.53
CA ARG A 183 -17.07 12.20 13.74
C ARG A 183 -17.05 13.73 13.82
N LYS A 184 -16.79 14.28 15.03
CA LYS A 184 -16.71 15.73 15.23
C LYS A 184 -15.48 16.37 14.61
N ASN A 185 -14.37 15.64 14.54
CA ASN A 185 -13.06 16.14 14.10
C ASN A 185 -12.51 15.32 12.92
N PHE A 186 -13.38 14.87 12.01
CA PHE A 186 -13.06 13.90 10.98
C PHE A 186 -11.87 14.33 10.12
N SER A 187 -11.89 15.55 9.61
CA SER A 187 -10.81 16.12 8.78
C SER A 187 -9.47 16.15 9.53
N LEU A 188 -9.50 16.51 10.81
CA LEU A 188 -8.27 16.56 11.64
C LEU A 188 -7.70 15.17 11.91
N VAL A 189 -8.57 14.18 12.13
CA VAL A 189 -8.16 12.77 12.32
C VAL A 189 -7.57 12.20 11.04
N ILE A 190 -8.20 12.42 9.87
CA ILE A 190 -7.64 11.99 8.59
C ILE A 190 -6.27 12.63 8.34
N LEU A 191 -6.16 13.93 8.57
CA LEU A 191 -4.90 14.65 8.40
C LEU A 191 -3.80 14.06 9.29
N ALA A 192 -4.12 13.76 10.56
CA ALA A 192 -3.17 13.12 11.47
C ALA A 192 -2.74 11.74 10.99
N ILE A 193 -3.66 10.92 10.48
CA ILE A 193 -3.37 9.58 9.95
C ILE A 193 -2.46 9.66 8.72
N VAL A 194 -2.75 10.58 7.79
CA VAL A 194 -1.92 10.81 6.60
C VAL A 194 -0.52 11.25 7.01
N PHE A 195 -0.39 12.20 7.93
CA PHE A 195 0.92 12.64 8.43
C PHE A 195 1.69 11.51 9.11
N ILE A 196 1.05 10.74 9.98
CA ILE A 196 1.69 9.58 10.65
C ILE A 196 2.17 8.56 9.63
N SER A 197 1.41 8.32 8.57
CA SER A 197 1.77 7.38 7.50
C SER A 197 2.93 7.84 6.63
N LEU A 198 3.13 9.16 6.51
CA LEU A 198 4.24 9.74 5.77
C LEU A 198 5.56 9.72 6.58
N ILE A 199 5.49 9.64 7.92
CA ILE A 199 6.68 9.65 8.79
C ILE A 199 7.70 8.57 8.39
N PRO A 200 7.34 7.27 8.21
CA PRO A 200 8.29 6.24 7.82
C PRO A 200 8.96 6.54 6.49
N ALA A 201 8.20 7.04 5.50
CA ALA A 201 8.72 7.38 4.18
C ALA A 201 9.72 8.55 4.25
N ILE A 202 9.41 9.57 5.03
CA ILE A 202 10.29 10.74 5.24
C ILE A 202 11.56 10.31 5.99
N LEU A 203 11.44 9.52 7.05
CA LEU A 203 12.60 9.03 7.82
C LEU A 203 13.54 8.19 6.94
N GLU A 204 13.00 7.36 6.06
CA GLU A 204 13.79 6.55 5.16
C GLU A 204 14.48 7.40 4.09
N TYR A 205 13.78 8.41 3.55
CA TYR A 205 14.35 9.38 2.63
C TYR A 205 15.52 10.18 3.27
N VAL A 206 15.34 10.66 4.50
CA VAL A 206 16.36 11.41 5.24
C VAL A 206 17.58 10.53 5.58
N LYS A 207 17.33 9.28 5.97
CA LYS A 207 18.38 8.30 6.28
C LYS A 207 19.23 7.97 5.04
N HIS A 208 18.61 7.90 3.88
CA HIS A 208 19.30 7.70 2.61
C HIS A 208 20.17 8.90 2.22
N LYS A 209 19.68 10.11 2.43
CA LYS A 209 20.44 11.32 2.13
C LYS A 209 21.70 11.44 3.00
N LYS A 210 21.62 11.04 4.27
CA LYS A 210 22.79 10.99 5.17
C LYS A 210 23.85 9.98 4.76
N ILE A 211 23.44 8.79 4.31
CA ILE A 211 24.37 7.73 3.87
C ILE A 211 25.05 8.10 2.53
N ALA A 212 24.34 8.77 1.63
CA ALA A 212 24.93 9.27 0.38
C ALA A 212 25.98 10.37 0.65
N SER A 213 25.68 11.30 1.55
CA SER A 213 26.61 12.38 1.93
C SER A 213 27.86 11.89 2.68
N SER A 214 27.78 10.77 3.41
CA SER A 214 28.95 10.18 4.10
C SER A 214 29.90 9.39 3.17
N ARG A 215 29.48 9.12 1.93
CA ARG A 215 30.32 8.43 0.93
C ARG A 215 31.06 9.38 -0.03
N GLU A 216 30.75 10.68 0.03
CA GLU A 216 31.37 11.71 -0.82
C GLU A 216 32.54 12.44 -0.16
N CYS A 217 32.99 12.03 1.05
CA CYS A 217 34.22 12.54 1.66
C CYS A 217 35.30 11.42 1.66
N PRO A 218 36.12 11.26 0.60
CA PRO A 218 37.40 10.56 0.72
C PRO A 218 38.39 11.54 1.31
N SER A 219 38.90 11.22 2.49
CA SER A 219 40.12 11.82 3.04
C SER A 219 41.35 11.40 2.25
#